data_6196ed8b68bd896f025b116b0b8dd1af
#
_entry.id   6196ed8b68bd896f025b116b0b8dd1af
#
_cell.length_a   1.000
_cell.length_b   1.000
_cell.length_c   1.000
_cell.angle_alpha   90.00
_cell.angle_beta   90.00
_cell.angle_gamma   90.00
#
_symmetry.space_group_name_H-M   'P 1'
#
loop_
_entity.id
_entity.type
_entity.pdbx_description
1 polymer ?
#
loop_
_entity_poly.entity_id
_entity_poly.type
_entity_poly.pdbx_seq_one_letter_code
_entity_poly.pdbx_strand_id
1 'polypeptide(L)'
;MSKTQSMMVALGSVAPAFELIDVVSGKAVGRDDVFAAVSDDARADGANCATRCHGLLVMFICVHCPYVKYVEEELARIGRDYEGRIAMVAISSNDVETFPQDSPEEMKKQAERLGFRFPYLYDETQEVARAYDAACTPDLFLFDGQMALVYRGQLDDSRPRRGDSGNDIPVTGKDLRAAMDAVIVGRRPDPNQRFAVGCNIKWKE
;
A
#
# COMPACT_ATOMS: atom_id res chain seq x y z
N MET A 1 19.07 -9.96 5.20
CA MET A 1 17.67 -9.81 4.73
C MET A 1 17.57 -10.41 3.34
N SER A 2 16.72 -11.41 3.14
CA SER A 2 16.54 -12.04 1.83
C SER A 2 15.69 -11.14 0.92
N LYS A 3 16.09 -11.08 -0.35
CA LYS A 3 15.34 -10.46 -1.44
C LYS A 3 14.19 -11.39 -1.79
N THR A 4 12.96 -10.90 -1.76
CA THR A 4 11.73 -11.66 -2.01
C THR A 4 10.92 -10.96 -3.11
N GLN A 5 10.27 -11.75 -3.95
CA GLN A 5 9.32 -11.27 -4.95
C GLN A 5 7.90 -11.40 -4.40
N SER A 6 7.01 -10.47 -4.79
CA SER A 6 5.59 -10.58 -4.46
C SER A 6 4.94 -11.77 -5.17
N MET A 7 3.89 -12.28 -4.56
CA MET A 7 2.99 -13.24 -5.20
C MET A 7 2.15 -12.52 -6.25
N MET A 8 1.95 -13.19 -7.39
CA MET A 8 1.12 -12.63 -8.46
C MET A 8 -0.31 -13.15 -8.32
N VAL A 9 -0.99 -12.70 -7.24
CA VAL A 9 -2.38 -13.05 -6.94
C VAL A 9 -3.27 -12.82 -8.17
N ALA A 10 -4.25 -13.70 -8.39
CA ALA A 10 -5.10 -13.63 -9.57
C ALA A 10 -5.87 -12.31 -9.65
N LEU A 11 -5.83 -11.64 -10.82
CA LEU A 11 -6.66 -10.46 -11.07
C LEU A 11 -8.14 -10.83 -10.97
N GLY A 12 -8.94 -9.94 -10.39
CA GLY A 12 -10.35 -10.18 -10.09
C GLY A 12 -10.61 -10.81 -8.72
N SER A 13 -9.57 -11.21 -7.96
CA SER A 13 -9.75 -11.63 -6.56
C SER A 13 -10.35 -10.50 -5.73
N VAL A 14 -11.26 -10.85 -4.82
CA VAL A 14 -11.90 -9.86 -3.94
C VAL A 14 -10.93 -9.45 -2.82
N ALA A 15 -10.89 -8.15 -2.51
CA ALA A 15 -10.09 -7.62 -1.40
C ALA A 15 -10.51 -8.30 -0.08
N PRO A 16 -9.61 -8.99 0.64
CA PRO A 16 -9.90 -9.51 1.96
C PRO A 16 -10.31 -8.38 2.92
N ALA A 17 -11.29 -8.66 3.79
CA ALA A 17 -11.68 -7.74 4.84
C ALA A 17 -10.59 -7.70 5.93
N PHE A 18 -10.45 -6.55 6.58
CA PHE A 18 -9.63 -6.38 7.77
C PHE A 18 -10.24 -5.32 8.69
N GLU A 19 -9.85 -5.36 9.95
CA GLU A 19 -10.04 -4.30 10.94
C GLU A 19 -8.80 -4.31 11.84
N LEU A 20 -8.02 -3.24 11.80
CA LEU A 20 -6.74 -3.13 12.48
C LEU A 20 -6.60 -1.75 13.14
N ILE A 21 -5.67 -1.62 14.10
CA ILE A 21 -5.41 -0.34 14.75
C ILE A 21 -4.52 0.54 13.87
N ASP A 22 -4.99 1.76 13.60
CA ASP A 22 -4.17 2.82 13.00
C ASP A 22 -3.20 3.39 14.04
N VAL A 23 -1.91 3.29 13.77
CA VAL A 23 -0.86 3.71 14.72
C VAL A 23 -0.79 5.21 14.95
N VAL A 24 -1.38 6.00 14.05
CA VAL A 24 -1.39 7.47 14.16
C VAL A 24 -2.54 7.93 15.03
N SER A 25 -3.76 7.49 14.74
CA SER A 25 -4.98 7.92 15.46
C SER A 25 -5.30 7.06 16.69
N GLY A 26 -4.76 5.83 16.78
CA GLY A 26 -5.09 4.87 17.81
C GLY A 26 -6.47 4.22 17.68
N LYS A 27 -7.17 4.45 16.56
CA LYS A 27 -8.52 3.92 16.31
C LYS A 27 -8.46 2.63 15.50
N ALA A 28 -9.46 1.78 15.69
CA ALA A 28 -9.70 0.66 14.78
C ALA A 28 -10.19 1.21 13.43
N VAL A 29 -9.64 0.67 12.34
CA VAL A 29 -9.96 1.05 10.96
C VAL A 29 -10.15 -0.20 10.13
N GLY A 30 -11.33 -0.34 9.55
CA GLY A 30 -11.67 -1.43 8.66
C GLY A 30 -11.41 -1.08 7.18
N ARG A 31 -11.33 -2.12 6.34
CA ARG A 31 -11.24 -1.94 4.88
C ARG A 31 -12.36 -1.04 4.33
N ASP A 32 -13.57 -1.31 4.76
CA ASP A 32 -14.76 -0.59 4.27
C ASP A 32 -14.81 0.85 4.80
N ASP A 33 -14.27 1.11 6.01
CA ASP A 33 -14.14 2.45 6.56
C ASP A 33 -13.17 3.30 5.73
N VAL A 34 -12.03 2.74 5.33
CA VAL A 34 -11.05 3.43 4.46
C VAL A 34 -11.69 3.83 3.14
N PHE A 35 -12.51 2.95 2.55
CA PHE A 35 -13.18 3.21 1.30
C PHE A 35 -14.32 4.22 1.44
N ALA A 36 -15.11 4.11 2.52
CA ALA A 36 -16.23 5.00 2.80
C ALA A 36 -15.78 6.44 3.10
N ALA A 37 -14.69 6.63 3.86
CA ALA A 37 -14.16 7.94 4.20
C ALA A 37 -13.91 8.81 2.96
N VAL A 38 -13.31 8.23 1.91
CA VAL A 38 -13.07 8.94 0.63
C VAL A 38 -14.37 9.22 -0.12
N SER A 39 -15.37 8.32 0.01
CA SER A 39 -16.68 8.49 -0.65
C SER A 39 -17.57 9.53 0.02
N ASP A 40 -17.43 9.73 1.34
CA ASP A 40 -18.26 10.64 2.14
C ASP A 40 -17.72 12.08 2.13
N ASP A 41 -16.42 12.29 2.14
CA ASP A 41 -15.80 13.60 1.95
C ASP A 41 -16.23 14.23 0.63
N ALA A 42 -16.36 13.41 -0.41
CA ALA A 42 -16.87 13.83 -1.71
C ALA A 42 -18.33 14.33 -1.70
N ARG A 43 -19.14 13.87 -0.74
CA ARG A 43 -20.55 14.32 -0.59
C ARG A 43 -20.68 15.62 0.22
N ALA A 44 -19.74 15.89 1.14
CA ALA A 44 -19.79 17.06 2.00
C ALA A 44 -19.57 18.37 1.23
N ASP A 45 -18.80 18.36 0.16
CA ASP A 45 -18.45 19.54 -0.64
C ASP A 45 -19.50 19.93 -1.70
N GLY A 46 -20.65 19.27 -1.74
CA GLY A 46 -21.71 19.56 -2.73
C GLY A 46 -21.31 19.33 -4.18
N ALA A 47 -20.18 18.65 -4.41
CA ALA A 47 -19.64 18.39 -5.73
C ALA A 47 -20.47 17.33 -6.45
N ASN A 48 -20.97 17.69 -7.60
CA ASN A 48 -21.75 16.88 -8.51
C ASN A 48 -20.91 15.68 -8.97
N CYS A 49 -21.28 14.45 -8.59
CA CYS A 49 -20.86 13.13 -9.14
C CYS A 49 -19.38 12.86 -9.53
N ALA A 50 -18.50 13.86 -9.47
CA ALA A 50 -17.09 13.76 -9.93
C ALA A 50 -16.11 13.25 -8.86
N THR A 51 -16.53 13.12 -7.62
CA THR A 51 -15.69 12.78 -6.46
C THR A 51 -16.07 11.45 -5.82
N ARG A 52 -16.36 10.45 -6.63
CA ARG A 52 -16.58 9.07 -6.15
C ARG A 52 -15.20 8.42 -5.90
N CYS A 53 -15.06 7.71 -4.78
CA CYS A 53 -13.92 6.82 -4.60
C CYS A 53 -13.91 5.76 -5.72
N HIS A 54 -12.82 5.70 -6.49
CA HIS A 54 -12.74 4.84 -7.67
C HIS A 54 -12.11 3.48 -7.37
N GLY A 55 -11.38 3.36 -6.26
CA GLY A 55 -10.71 2.13 -5.89
C GLY A 55 -10.00 2.21 -4.54
N LEU A 56 -9.41 1.11 -4.13
CA LEU A 56 -8.67 0.95 -2.88
C LEU A 56 -7.25 0.46 -3.16
N LEU A 57 -6.25 1.18 -2.67
CA LEU A 57 -4.85 0.77 -2.65
C LEU A 57 -4.48 0.26 -1.25
N VAL A 58 -4.10 -1.01 -1.15
CA VAL A 58 -3.54 -1.61 0.05
C VAL A 58 -2.05 -1.82 -0.15
N MET A 59 -1.23 -1.32 0.79
CA MET A 59 0.23 -1.34 0.70
C MET A 59 0.81 -2.05 1.92
N PHE A 60 1.46 -3.19 1.74
CA PHE A 60 2.27 -3.79 2.81
C PHE A 60 3.64 -3.15 2.81
N ILE A 61 3.94 -2.37 3.86
CA ILE A 61 5.20 -1.67 4.05
C ILE A 61 5.71 -1.85 5.47
N CYS A 62 6.95 -1.47 5.73
CA CYS A 62 7.50 -1.45 7.10
C CYS A 62 8.58 -0.37 7.22
N VAL A 63 9.01 -0.08 8.42
CA VAL A 63 9.91 1.05 8.70
C VAL A 63 11.36 0.75 8.30
N HIS A 64 11.86 -0.47 8.63
CA HIS A 64 13.29 -0.76 8.49
C HIS A 64 13.71 -1.25 7.11
N CYS A 65 12.76 -1.67 6.25
CA CYS A 65 13.08 -2.23 4.94
C CYS A 65 13.75 -1.21 4.01
N PRO A 66 14.97 -1.46 3.50
CA PRO A 66 15.64 -0.52 2.62
C PRO A 66 14.93 -0.31 1.27
N TYR A 67 14.11 -1.27 0.82
CA TYR A 67 13.27 -1.09 -0.36
C TYR A 67 12.12 -0.12 -0.09
N VAL A 68 11.52 -0.17 1.12
CA VAL A 68 10.50 0.81 1.52
C VAL A 68 11.13 2.18 1.69
N LYS A 69 12.24 2.30 2.44
CA LYS A 69 12.97 3.57 2.63
C LYS A 69 13.36 4.24 1.31
N TYR A 70 13.63 3.47 0.29
CA TYR A 70 13.99 3.98 -1.03
C TYR A 70 12.82 4.62 -1.78
N VAL A 71 11.59 4.16 -1.51
CA VAL A 71 10.38 4.63 -2.21
C VAL A 71 9.39 5.37 -1.32
N GLU A 72 9.63 5.50 -0.01
CA GLU A 72 8.67 6.02 0.97
C GLU A 72 8.22 7.46 0.68
N GLU A 73 9.10 8.30 0.15
CA GLU A 73 8.74 9.68 -0.26
C GLU A 73 7.78 9.68 -1.44
N GLU A 74 7.95 8.75 -2.38
CA GLU A 74 7.02 8.61 -3.51
C GLU A 74 5.67 8.06 -3.07
N LEU A 75 5.64 7.10 -2.12
CA LEU A 75 4.39 6.64 -1.53
C LEU A 75 3.63 7.78 -0.84
N ALA A 76 4.33 8.63 -0.09
CA ALA A 76 3.74 9.82 0.51
C ALA A 76 3.22 10.82 -0.53
N ARG A 77 3.95 10.98 -1.65
CA ARG A 77 3.53 11.84 -2.77
C ARG A 77 2.27 11.28 -3.45
N ILE A 78 2.23 9.99 -3.71
CA ILE A 78 1.05 9.28 -4.24
C ILE A 78 -0.15 9.50 -3.31
N GLY A 79 0.03 9.40 -1.98
CA GLY A 79 -1.01 9.68 -0.99
C GLY A 79 -1.64 11.05 -1.18
N ARG A 80 -0.83 12.09 -1.42
CA ARG A 80 -1.31 13.45 -1.68
C ARG A 80 -1.95 13.62 -3.06
N ASP A 81 -1.32 13.07 -4.10
CA ASP A 81 -1.73 13.26 -5.49
C ASP A 81 -3.09 12.60 -5.79
N TYR A 82 -3.42 11.50 -5.09
CA TYR A 82 -4.64 10.72 -5.32
C TYR A 82 -5.66 10.86 -4.18
N GLU A 83 -5.43 11.76 -3.22
CA GLU A 83 -6.36 12.07 -2.12
C GLU A 83 -7.77 12.37 -2.68
N GLY A 84 -8.80 11.83 -2.06
CA GLY A 84 -10.21 12.01 -2.49
C GLY A 84 -10.62 11.21 -3.74
N ARG A 85 -9.70 10.50 -4.42
CA ARG A 85 -10.01 9.73 -5.63
C ARG A 85 -9.78 8.22 -5.48
N ILE A 86 -8.72 7.84 -4.78
CA ILE A 86 -8.39 6.46 -4.44
C ILE A 86 -8.26 6.37 -2.92
N ALA A 87 -8.99 5.47 -2.30
CA ALA A 87 -8.81 5.13 -0.90
C ALA A 87 -7.46 4.41 -0.72
N MET A 88 -6.70 4.75 0.30
CA MET A 88 -5.38 4.17 0.52
C MET A 88 -5.19 3.76 1.96
N VAL A 89 -4.45 2.68 2.17
CA VAL A 89 -4.04 2.21 3.48
C VAL A 89 -2.67 1.55 3.40
N ALA A 90 -1.83 1.80 4.39
CA ALA A 90 -0.60 1.06 4.61
C ALA A 90 -0.79 0.08 5.77
N ILE A 91 -0.18 -1.10 5.67
CA ILE A 91 -0.23 -2.15 6.70
C ILE A 91 1.20 -2.64 6.94
N SER A 92 1.60 -2.74 8.21
CA SER A 92 2.83 -3.41 8.62
C SER A 92 2.48 -4.68 9.37
N SER A 93 3.05 -5.80 8.93
CA SER A 93 2.80 -7.13 9.50
C SER A 93 4.10 -7.80 9.98
N ASN A 94 5.17 -7.01 10.22
CA ASN A 94 6.41 -7.58 10.72
C ASN A 94 6.31 -7.94 12.20
N ASP A 95 6.97 -9.02 12.58
CA ASP A 95 7.20 -9.37 13.98
C ASP A 95 8.06 -8.31 14.67
N VAL A 96 7.45 -7.54 15.56
CA VAL A 96 8.12 -6.44 16.26
C VAL A 96 8.89 -6.90 17.50
N GLU A 97 8.67 -8.12 17.99
CA GLU A 97 9.47 -8.69 19.07
C GLU A 97 10.89 -8.95 18.60
N THR A 98 11.03 -9.54 17.41
CA THR A 98 12.33 -9.77 16.76
C THR A 98 12.86 -8.54 16.04
N PHE A 99 11.97 -7.68 15.52
CA PHE A 99 12.32 -6.48 14.74
C PHE A 99 11.69 -5.21 15.33
N PRO A 100 12.13 -4.74 16.53
CA PRO A 100 11.50 -3.62 17.25
C PRO A 100 11.56 -2.29 16.49
N GLN A 101 12.41 -2.16 15.47
CA GLN A 101 12.46 -1.01 14.57
C GLN A 101 11.23 -0.88 13.66
N ASP A 102 10.34 -1.87 13.64
CA ASP A 102 9.04 -1.83 12.94
C ASP A 102 7.86 -1.67 13.92
N SER A 103 8.13 -1.31 15.18
CA SER A 103 7.09 -1.13 16.20
C SER A 103 6.05 -0.07 15.81
N PRO A 104 4.83 -0.12 16.37
CA PRO A 104 3.80 0.90 16.15
C PRO A 104 4.29 2.33 16.39
N GLU A 105 5.18 2.54 17.37
CA GLU A 105 5.78 3.85 17.65
C GLU A 105 6.69 4.32 16.50
N GLU A 106 7.50 3.44 15.94
CA GLU A 106 8.38 3.76 14.82
C GLU A 106 7.57 3.95 13.52
N MET A 107 6.50 3.16 13.31
CA MET A 107 5.55 3.36 12.23
C MET A 107 4.89 4.74 12.30
N LYS A 108 4.43 5.15 13.48
CA LYS A 108 3.86 6.48 13.72
C LYS A 108 4.84 7.59 13.37
N LYS A 109 6.08 7.49 13.85
CA LYS A 109 7.16 8.46 13.53
C LYS A 109 7.42 8.53 12.03
N GLN A 110 7.41 7.40 11.32
CA GLN A 110 7.56 7.35 9.86
C GLN A 110 6.41 8.07 9.17
N ALA A 111 5.16 7.77 9.56
CA ALA A 111 3.97 8.39 8.99
C ALA A 111 3.96 9.91 9.19
N GLU A 112 4.27 10.38 10.41
CA GLU A 112 4.34 11.82 10.75
C GLU A 112 5.46 12.53 9.97
N ARG A 113 6.65 11.95 9.92
CA ARG A 113 7.81 12.49 9.18
C ARG A 113 7.54 12.66 7.70
N LEU A 114 6.85 11.70 7.08
CA LEU A 114 6.55 11.68 5.64
C LEU A 114 5.24 12.41 5.30
N GLY A 115 4.42 12.72 6.31
CA GLY A 115 3.12 13.33 6.12
C GLY A 115 2.16 12.43 5.34
N PHE A 116 2.06 11.16 5.74
CA PHE A 116 1.11 10.23 5.12
C PHE A 116 -0.32 10.75 5.22
N ARG A 117 -1.05 10.69 4.10
CA ARG A 117 -2.45 11.10 3.98
C ARG A 117 -3.41 9.90 4.00
N PHE A 118 -2.94 8.77 4.52
CA PHE A 118 -3.67 7.51 4.62
C PHE A 118 -3.35 6.84 5.95
N PRO A 119 -4.25 6.01 6.49
CA PRO A 119 -4.02 5.23 7.71
C PRO A 119 -2.81 4.30 7.56
N TYR A 120 -2.07 4.12 8.66
CA TYR A 120 -0.99 3.15 8.73
C TYR A 120 -1.29 2.16 9.86
N LEU A 121 -1.67 0.94 9.48
CA LEU A 121 -2.23 -0.06 10.35
C LEU A 121 -1.20 -1.10 10.78
N TYR A 122 -1.32 -1.59 12.00
CA TYR A 122 -0.48 -2.67 12.50
C TYR A 122 -1.25 -4.00 12.53
N ASP A 123 -0.80 -4.96 11.74
CA ASP A 123 -1.31 -6.33 11.64
C ASP A 123 -0.48 -7.25 12.55
N GLU A 124 -0.75 -7.19 13.86
CA GLU A 124 0.00 -7.91 14.89
C GLU A 124 -0.09 -9.43 14.70
N THR A 125 -1.24 -9.95 14.30
CA THR A 125 -1.47 -11.39 14.11
C THR A 125 -0.91 -11.92 12.79
N GLN A 126 -0.59 -11.02 11.87
CA GLN A 126 -0.15 -11.33 10.50
C GLN A 126 -1.22 -12.05 9.65
N GLU A 127 -2.46 -12.10 10.13
CA GLU A 127 -3.56 -12.75 9.42
C GLU A 127 -3.95 -11.97 8.16
N VAL A 128 -3.90 -10.64 8.21
CA VAL A 128 -4.22 -9.79 7.06
C VAL A 128 -3.18 -9.97 5.96
N ALA A 129 -1.89 -9.96 6.29
CA ALA A 129 -0.84 -10.22 5.30
C ALA A 129 -0.99 -11.61 4.65
N ARG A 130 -1.35 -12.63 5.43
CA ARG A 130 -1.62 -13.98 4.91
C ARG A 130 -2.85 -14.01 4.01
N ALA A 131 -3.92 -13.31 4.38
CA ALA A 131 -5.16 -13.25 3.58
C ALA A 131 -4.94 -12.56 2.22
N TYR A 132 -4.01 -11.60 2.15
CA TYR A 132 -3.61 -10.92 0.92
C TYR A 132 -2.53 -11.67 0.12
N ASP A 133 -2.00 -12.79 0.59
CA ASP A 133 -0.80 -13.45 0.06
C ASP A 133 0.39 -12.46 -0.08
N ALA A 134 0.48 -11.48 0.81
CA ALA A 134 1.57 -10.53 0.83
C ALA A 134 2.88 -11.24 1.21
N ALA A 135 3.93 -11.05 0.43
CA ALA A 135 5.18 -11.79 0.59
C ALA A 135 6.36 -10.90 0.98
N CYS A 136 6.33 -9.63 0.61
CA CYS A 136 7.45 -8.70 0.79
C CYS A 136 6.98 -7.29 1.16
N THR A 137 7.94 -6.42 1.44
CA THR A 137 7.72 -4.99 1.61
C THR A 137 8.67 -4.19 0.71
N PRO A 138 8.16 -3.25 -0.13
CA PRO A 138 6.74 -2.95 -0.35
C PRO A 138 6.05 -4.04 -1.19
N ASP A 139 4.76 -4.30 -0.90
CA ASP A 139 3.87 -5.11 -1.74
C ASP A 139 2.57 -4.34 -1.95
N LEU A 140 2.11 -4.19 -3.19
CA LEU A 140 1.07 -3.24 -3.56
C LEU A 140 -0.11 -3.95 -4.24
N PHE A 141 -1.32 -3.67 -3.75
CA PHE A 141 -2.57 -4.24 -4.25
C PHE A 141 -3.59 -3.14 -4.50
N LEU A 142 -3.96 -2.93 -5.77
CA LEU A 142 -4.99 -1.96 -6.16
C LEU A 142 -6.26 -2.70 -6.56
N PHE A 143 -7.36 -2.33 -5.94
CA PHE A 143 -8.69 -2.85 -6.19
C PHE A 143 -9.55 -1.75 -6.83
N ASP A 144 -10.49 -2.14 -7.67
CA ASP A 144 -11.48 -1.23 -8.24
C ASP A 144 -12.61 -0.90 -7.26
N GLY A 145 -13.57 -0.11 -7.69
CA GLY A 145 -14.74 0.27 -6.88
C GLY A 145 -15.70 -0.88 -6.53
N GLN A 146 -15.49 -2.08 -7.06
CA GLN A 146 -16.17 -3.32 -6.70
C GLN A 146 -15.31 -4.23 -5.81
N MET A 147 -14.18 -3.73 -5.31
CA MET A 147 -13.21 -4.49 -4.52
C MET A 147 -12.58 -5.68 -5.28
N ALA A 148 -12.56 -5.65 -6.61
CA ALA A 148 -11.85 -6.63 -7.42
C ALA A 148 -10.40 -6.18 -7.67
N LEU A 149 -9.43 -7.08 -7.48
CA LEU A 149 -8.02 -6.81 -7.71
C LEU A 149 -7.76 -6.50 -9.19
N VAL A 150 -7.25 -5.32 -9.47
CA VAL A 150 -6.96 -4.86 -10.84
C VAL A 150 -5.47 -4.61 -11.09
N TYR A 151 -4.69 -4.42 -10.02
CA TYR A 151 -3.25 -4.29 -10.10
C TYR A 151 -2.59 -4.87 -8.84
N ARG A 152 -1.52 -5.63 -9.02
CA ARG A 152 -0.57 -6.04 -7.99
C ARG A 152 0.83 -6.04 -8.59
N GLY A 153 1.80 -5.63 -7.78
CA GLY A 153 3.18 -5.65 -8.26
C GLY A 153 4.01 -4.46 -7.84
N GLN A 154 4.94 -4.11 -8.70
CA GLN A 154 5.96 -3.10 -8.40
C GLN A 154 5.41 -1.67 -8.43
N LEU A 155 6.08 -0.77 -7.71
CA LEU A 155 5.84 0.67 -7.81
C LEU A 155 6.28 1.22 -9.19
N ASP A 156 7.50 0.85 -9.58
CA ASP A 156 8.15 1.15 -10.87
C ASP A 156 9.40 0.27 -11.05
N ASP A 157 10.21 0.55 -12.06
CA ASP A 157 11.45 -0.19 -12.35
C ASP A 157 12.63 0.19 -11.47
N SER A 158 12.50 1.21 -10.59
CA SER A 158 13.58 1.65 -9.71
C SER A 158 13.91 0.59 -8.64
N ARG A 159 15.19 0.48 -8.31
CA ARG A 159 15.66 -0.46 -7.28
C ARG A 159 16.81 0.17 -6.50
N PRO A 160 16.78 0.11 -5.15
CA PRO A 160 17.86 0.65 -4.33
C PRO A 160 19.18 -0.07 -4.64
N ARG A 161 20.26 0.69 -4.74
CA ARG A 161 21.60 0.10 -4.85
C ARG A 161 22.01 -0.57 -3.55
N ARG A 162 22.39 -1.85 -3.66
CA ARG A 162 22.88 -2.67 -2.55
C ARG A 162 24.00 -3.59 -3.05
N GLY A 163 25.25 -3.17 -2.84
CA GLY A 163 26.39 -3.81 -3.47
C GLY A 163 26.26 -3.74 -4.99
N ASP A 164 26.38 -4.87 -5.67
CA ASP A 164 26.26 -4.96 -7.12
C ASP A 164 24.82 -5.04 -7.64
N SER A 165 23.81 -5.00 -6.75
CA SER A 165 22.40 -5.03 -7.10
C SER A 165 21.78 -3.64 -7.10
N GLY A 166 20.66 -3.49 -7.85
CA GLY A 166 19.95 -2.23 -8.00
C GLY A 166 20.17 -1.55 -9.35
N ASN A 167 19.66 -0.35 -9.51
CA ASN A 167 19.82 0.42 -10.74
C ASN A 167 19.78 1.93 -10.45
N ASP A 168 19.98 2.75 -11.48
CA ASP A 168 19.94 4.23 -11.40
C ASP A 168 18.64 4.80 -11.96
N ILE A 169 17.60 3.97 -12.10
CA ILE A 169 16.29 4.43 -12.57
C ILE A 169 15.65 5.27 -11.46
N PRO A 170 15.21 6.50 -11.74
CA PRO A 170 14.57 7.34 -10.74
C PRO A 170 13.26 6.72 -10.23
N VAL A 171 12.97 6.95 -8.96
CA VAL A 171 11.68 6.58 -8.35
C VAL A 171 10.62 7.55 -8.86
N THR A 172 9.61 7.04 -9.54
CA THR A 172 8.53 7.84 -10.15
C THR A 172 7.14 7.30 -9.88
N GLY A 173 7.05 6.05 -9.41
CA GLY A 173 5.77 5.35 -9.23
C GLY A 173 5.02 5.06 -10.53
N LYS A 174 5.68 5.09 -11.68
CA LYS A 174 5.03 5.11 -13.01
C LYS A 174 4.03 3.98 -13.23
N ASP A 175 4.34 2.76 -12.76
CA ASP A 175 3.48 1.60 -13.03
C ASP A 175 2.24 1.62 -12.14
N LEU A 176 2.40 1.92 -10.85
CA LEU A 176 1.29 2.09 -9.92
C LEU A 176 0.42 3.29 -10.31
N ARG A 177 1.03 4.44 -10.63
CA ARG A 177 0.29 5.63 -11.07
C ARG A 177 -0.53 5.37 -12.33
N ALA A 178 0.04 4.71 -13.34
CA ALA A 178 -0.69 4.34 -14.55
C ALA A 178 -1.89 3.42 -14.25
N ALA A 179 -1.74 2.49 -13.30
CA ALA A 179 -2.83 1.64 -12.87
C ALA A 179 -3.93 2.43 -12.14
N MET A 180 -3.56 3.34 -11.23
CA MET A 180 -4.52 4.20 -10.51
C MET A 180 -5.26 5.14 -11.47
N ASP A 181 -4.56 5.76 -12.42
CA ASP A 181 -5.16 6.63 -13.44
C ASP A 181 -6.15 5.86 -14.32
N ALA A 182 -5.84 4.61 -14.68
CA ALA A 182 -6.77 3.76 -15.42
C ALA A 182 -8.05 3.49 -14.62
N VAL A 183 -7.93 3.17 -13.32
CA VAL A 183 -9.08 2.94 -12.42
C VAL A 183 -9.94 4.18 -12.29
N ILE A 184 -9.34 5.35 -12.11
CA ILE A 184 -10.07 6.63 -11.98
C ILE A 184 -10.94 6.93 -13.21
N VAL A 185 -10.47 6.59 -14.41
CA VAL A 185 -11.25 6.79 -15.65
C VAL A 185 -12.08 5.57 -16.04
N GLY A 186 -12.26 4.61 -15.14
CA GLY A 186 -13.09 3.41 -15.36
C GLY A 186 -12.49 2.40 -16.35
N ARG A 187 -11.18 2.44 -16.58
CA ARG A 187 -10.47 1.49 -17.44
C ARG A 187 -9.73 0.44 -16.60
N ARG A 188 -9.50 -0.72 -17.19
CA ARG A 188 -8.65 -1.74 -16.59
C ARG A 188 -7.17 -1.40 -16.81
N PRO A 189 -6.32 -1.51 -15.77
CA PRO A 189 -4.88 -1.46 -15.93
C PRO A 189 -4.34 -2.54 -16.88
N ASP A 190 -3.12 -2.33 -17.40
CA ASP A 190 -2.43 -3.34 -18.21
C ASP A 190 -2.31 -4.67 -17.43
N PRO A 191 -2.75 -5.81 -17.99
CA PRO A 191 -2.63 -7.10 -17.33
C PRO A 191 -1.19 -7.62 -17.25
N ASN A 192 -0.25 -7.09 -18.05
CA ASN A 192 1.17 -7.46 -18.05
C ASN A 192 1.91 -6.77 -16.90
N GLN A 193 1.56 -7.14 -15.68
CA GLN A 193 2.10 -6.54 -14.46
C GLN A 193 3.35 -7.29 -13.99
N ARG A 194 4.29 -6.54 -13.43
CA ARG A 194 5.55 -7.08 -12.90
C ARG A 194 5.45 -7.23 -11.38
N PHE A 195 6.02 -8.30 -10.84
CA PHE A 195 6.08 -8.51 -9.39
C PHE A 195 6.86 -7.40 -8.69
N ALA A 196 6.45 -7.06 -7.48
CA ALA A 196 7.24 -6.25 -6.57
C ALA A 196 8.47 -7.01 -6.07
N VAL A 197 9.50 -6.28 -5.71
CA VAL A 197 10.72 -6.83 -5.10
C VAL A 197 11.02 -6.08 -3.83
N GLY A 198 11.16 -6.81 -2.74
CA GLY A 198 11.42 -6.21 -1.43
C GLY A 198 12.09 -7.15 -0.46
N CYS A 199 12.05 -6.80 0.80
CA CYS A 199 12.41 -7.70 1.90
C CYS A 199 11.21 -8.60 2.22
N ASN A 200 11.44 -9.87 2.56
CA ASN A 200 10.38 -10.73 3.06
C ASN A 200 9.71 -10.12 4.31
N ILE A 201 8.40 -10.33 4.46
CA ILE A 201 7.70 -10.08 5.72
C ILE A 201 8.36 -10.91 6.81
N LYS A 202 8.52 -10.33 8.00
CA LYS A 202 9.10 -10.99 9.16
C LYS A 202 7.99 -11.72 9.90
N TRP A 203 7.80 -12.99 9.53
CA TRP A 203 6.78 -13.84 10.14
C TRP A 203 7.16 -14.21 11.56
N LYS A 204 6.18 -14.23 12.45
CA LYS A 204 6.30 -14.85 13.80
C LYS A 204 6.49 -16.35 13.63
N GLU A 205 7.34 -16.95 14.48
CA GLU A 205 7.59 -18.40 14.53
C GLU A 205 6.41 -19.17 15.17
#